data_247c0b4c018d54f770206c957db9459c
#
_entry.id   247c0b4c018d54f770206c957db9459c
#
_cell.length_a   1.000
_cell.length_b   1.000
_cell.length_c   1.000
_cell.angle_alpha   90.00
_cell.angle_beta   90.00
_cell.angle_gamma   90.00
#
_symmetry.space_group_name_H-M   'P 1'
#
loop_
_entity.id
_entity.type
_entity.pdbx_description
1 polymer ?
#
loop_
_entity_poly.entity_id
_entity_poly.type
_entity_poly.pdbx_seq_one_letter_code
_entity_poly.pdbx_strand_id
1 'polypeptide(L)'
;SEAPAKISAPTPSQTGENLKEIRLVCQNSTKKKIQRTFGSEIFCKIKGEDNFIVTVEVVVDKAFFGWLTSMGRNVHILKPKKAAVAYRDYLKNIAKDYKGIDK
;
A
#
# COMPACT_ATOMS: atom_id res chain seq x y z
N SER A 1 -21.77 -25.56 11.85
CA SER A 1 -20.39 -25.17 12.03
C SER A 1 -20.03 -23.97 11.16
N GLU A 2 -19.30 -23.08 11.70
CA GLU A 2 -18.93 -21.87 11.01
C GLU A 2 -17.62 -22.04 10.27
N ALA A 3 -17.56 -21.48 9.06
CA ALA A 3 -16.29 -21.37 8.38
C ALA A 3 -15.37 -20.46 9.20
N PRO A 4 -14.08 -20.78 9.29
CA PRO A 4 -13.16 -19.89 9.95
C PRO A 4 -13.20 -18.50 9.30
N ALA A 5 -13.12 -17.49 10.12
CA ALA A 5 -13.07 -16.12 9.60
C ALA A 5 -11.88 -15.98 8.67
N LYS A 6 -12.11 -15.44 7.49
CA LYS A 6 -11.03 -15.15 6.56
C LYS A 6 -10.22 -13.98 7.10
N ILE A 7 -8.92 -14.15 7.14
CA ILE A 7 -8.04 -13.04 7.45
C ILE A 7 -7.92 -12.21 6.18
N SER A 8 -8.57 -11.06 6.18
CA SER A 8 -8.49 -10.14 5.06
C SER A 8 -7.23 -9.29 5.19
N ALA A 9 -6.63 -8.95 4.06
CA ALA A 9 -5.56 -7.98 4.07
C ALA A 9 -6.08 -6.65 4.62
N PRO A 10 -5.26 -5.88 5.33
CA PRO A 10 -5.66 -4.56 5.79
C PRO A 10 -6.12 -3.69 4.63
N THR A 11 -7.12 -2.87 4.87
CA THR A 11 -7.62 -1.94 3.86
C THR A 11 -7.35 -0.52 4.33
N PRO A 12 -6.72 0.32 3.50
CA PRO A 12 -6.48 1.71 3.89
C PRO A 12 -7.78 2.46 4.13
N SER A 13 -7.79 3.32 5.14
CA SER A 13 -8.93 4.21 5.36
C SER A 13 -8.89 5.35 4.35
N GLN A 14 -10.01 5.57 3.70
CA GLN A 14 -10.18 6.64 2.70
C GLN A 14 -11.10 7.75 3.21
N THR A 15 -11.45 7.71 4.48
CA THR A 15 -12.33 8.70 5.10
C THR A 15 -11.70 9.18 6.40
N GLY A 16 -12.12 10.36 6.85
CA GLY A 16 -11.64 10.92 8.10
C GLY A 16 -10.89 12.23 7.89
N GLU A 17 -10.27 12.71 8.97
CA GLU A 17 -9.68 14.03 8.98
C GLU A 17 -8.23 14.09 8.51
N ASN A 18 -7.53 12.97 8.55
CA ASN A 18 -6.08 12.96 8.29
C ASN A 18 -5.74 12.31 6.94
N LEU A 19 -6.57 12.55 5.95
CA LEU A 19 -6.33 12.05 4.61
C LEU A 19 -5.12 12.74 3.98
N LYS A 20 -4.26 11.94 3.36
CA LYS A 20 -3.10 12.44 2.61
C LYS A 20 -3.20 11.97 1.18
N GLU A 21 -2.84 12.83 0.26
CA GLU A 21 -2.74 12.46 -1.16
C GLU A 21 -1.43 11.70 -1.36
N ILE A 22 -1.56 10.48 -1.84
CA ILE A 22 -0.40 9.60 -2.06
C ILE A 22 -0.41 9.17 -3.51
N ARG A 23 0.76 9.24 -4.14
CA ARG A 23 0.94 8.70 -5.48
C ARG A 23 1.70 7.39 -5.39
N LEU A 24 1.15 6.37 -6.02
CA LEU A 24 1.69 5.02 -6.00
C LEU A 24 2.08 4.61 -7.41
N VAL A 25 3.25 3.98 -7.54
CA VAL A 25 3.63 3.30 -8.77
C VAL A 25 3.20 1.85 -8.63
N CYS A 26 2.41 1.37 -9.59
CA CYS A 26 1.82 0.05 -9.55
C CYS A 26 2.14 -0.71 -10.83
N GLN A 27 2.45 -2.00 -10.70
CA GLN A 27 2.55 -2.85 -11.88
C GLN A 27 1.16 -3.05 -12.50
N ASN A 28 1.11 -3.15 -13.82
CA ASN A 28 -0.15 -3.28 -14.55
C ASN A 28 -0.99 -4.47 -14.06
N SER A 29 -0.34 -5.53 -13.62
CA SER A 29 -1.03 -6.73 -13.09
C SER A 29 -1.85 -6.46 -11.84
N THR A 30 -1.59 -5.36 -11.13
CA THR A 30 -2.30 -5.04 -9.89
C THR A 30 -3.53 -4.18 -10.11
N LYS A 31 -3.83 -3.80 -11.33
CA LYS A 31 -4.89 -2.82 -11.62
C LYS A 31 -6.23 -3.18 -11.00
N LYS A 32 -6.64 -4.45 -11.12
CA LYS A 32 -7.92 -4.89 -10.55
C LYS A 32 -7.95 -4.81 -9.03
N LYS A 33 -6.83 -5.15 -8.38
CA LYS A 33 -6.72 -5.04 -6.92
C LYS A 33 -6.78 -3.58 -6.48
N ILE A 34 -6.10 -2.71 -7.20
CA ILE A 34 -6.14 -1.28 -6.91
C ILE A 34 -7.56 -0.73 -7.05
N GLN A 35 -8.24 -1.09 -8.13
CA GLN A 35 -9.63 -0.65 -8.34
C GLN A 35 -10.58 -1.19 -7.26
N ARG A 36 -10.36 -2.42 -6.81
CA ARG A 36 -11.18 -2.98 -5.73
C ARG A 36 -10.94 -2.28 -4.40
N THR A 37 -9.71 -1.85 -4.16
CA THR A 37 -9.35 -1.19 -2.90
C THR A 37 -9.81 0.27 -2.87
N PHE A 38 -9.61 1.00 -3.95
CA PHE A 38 -9.80 2.45 -4.01
C PHE A 38 -10.97 2.90 -4.88
N GLY A 39 -11.63 1.97 -5.56
CA GLY A 39 -12.70 2.28 -6.49
C GLY A 39 -12.21 2.40 -7.92
N SER A 40 -13.12 2.29 -8.87
CA SER A 40 -12.78 2.33 -10.30
C SER A 40 -12.58 3.75 -10.83
N GLU A 41 -12.94 4.76 -10.06
CA GLU A 41 -12.86 6.17 -10.47
C GLU A 41 -11.58 6.86 -10.01
N ILE A 42 -10.56 6.08 -9.69
CA ILE A 42 -9.27 6.64 -9.29
C ILE A 42 -8.55 7.24 -10.48
N PHE A 43 -7.77 8.27 -10.21
CA PHE A 43 -6.96 8.91 -11.24
C PHE A 43 -5.73 8.06 -11.53
N CYS A 44 -5.62 7.55 -12.76
CA CYS A 44 -4.52 6.71 -13.19
C CYS A 44 -3.78 7.35 -14.36
N LYS A 45 -2.46 7.16 -14.39
CA LYS A 45 -1.60 7.65 -15.45
C LYS A 45 -0.64 6.54 -15.86
N ILE A 46 -0.48 6.31 -17.15
CA ILE A 46 0.46 5.31 -17.67
C ILE A 46 1.89 5.72 -17.32
N LYS A 47 2.70 4.76 -16.89
CA LYS A 47 4.12 4.97 -16.64
C LYS A 47 4.91 3.86 -17.30
N GLY A 48 5.47 4.15 -18.48
CA GLY A 48 6.17 3.15 -19.27
C GLY A 48 5.22 2.04 -19.74
N GLU A 49 5.78 0.88 -20.05
CA GLU A 49 5.01 -0.24 -20.58
C GLU A 49 4.37 -1.11 -19.51
N ASP A 50 4.99 -1.18 -18.33
CA ASP A 50 4.63 -2.19 -17.33
C ASP A 50 3.95 -1.63 -16.09
N ASN A 51 3.89 -0.31 -15.96
CA ASN A 51 3.43 0.32 -14.73
C ASN A 51 2.40 1.42 -15.00
N PHE A 52 1.70 1.78 -13.93
CA PHE A 52 0.85 2.97 -13.92
C PHE A 52 1.02 3.68 -12.58
N ILE A 53 0.70 4.95 -12.56
CA ILE A 53 0.70 5.76 -11.33
C ILE A 53 -0.75 6.03 -10.98
N VAL A 54 -1.08 5.82 -9.71
CA VAL A 54 -2.40 6.14 -9.19
C VAL A 54 -2.25 7.17 -8.08
N THR A 55 -3.20 8.10 -8.02
CA THR A 55 -3.29 9.08 -6.94
C THR A 55 -4.47 8.72 -6.06
N VAL A 56 -4.21 8.51 -4.78
CA VAL A 56 -5.24 8.12 -3.82
C VAL A 56 -5.16 9.01 -2.58
N GLU A 57 -6.27 9.13 -1.88
CA GLU A 57 -6.30 9.81 -0.58
C GLU A 57 -6.56 8.79 0.50
N VAL A 58 -5.61 8.66 1.42
CA VAL A 58 -5.67 7.66 2.49
C VAL A 58 -5.12 8.23 3.78
N VAL A 59 -5.51 7.61 4.87
CA VAL A 59 -4.85 7.84 6.16
C VAL A 59 -3.56 7.02 6.14
N VAL A 60 -2.43 7.68 6.41
CA VAL A 60 -1.12 7.02 6.44
C VAL A 60 -0.91 6.44 7.82
N ASP A 61 -1.25 5.18 7.99
CA ASP A 61 -1.22 4.47 9.26
C ASP A 61 -0.83 3.00 9.04
N LYS A 62 -0.92 2.21 10.09
CA LYS A 62 -0.58 0.79 10.02
C LYS A 62 -1.43 0.01 9.02
N ALA A 63 -2.69 0.37 8.86
CA ALA A 63 -3.57 -0.29 7.90
C ALA A 63 -3.07 -0.05 6.48
N PHE A 64 -2.70 1.20 6.16
CA PHE A 64 -2.12 1.53 4.87
C PHE A 64 -0.80 0.80 4.65
N PHE A 65 0.07 0.82 5.65
CA PHE A 65 1.36 0.15 5.56
C PHE A 65 1.21 -1.37 5.41
N GLY A 66 0.27 -1.96 6.15
CA GLY A 66 -0.02 -3.39 6.00
C GLY A 66 -0.52 -3.73 4.61
N TRP A 67 -1.37 -2.89 4.05
CA TRP A 67 -1.84 -3.07 2.68
C TRP A 67 -0.68 -2.99 1.69
N LEU A 68 0.20 -1.97 1.83
CA LEU A 68 1.38 -1.84 0.97
C LEU A 68 2.24 -3.09 1.04
N THR A 69 2.46 -3.61 2.25
CA THR A 69 3.26 -4.81 2.46
C THR A 69 2.64 -6.01 1.75
N SER A 70 1.30 -6.12 1.78
CA SER A 70 0.60 -7.20 1.09
C SER A 70 0.77 -7.14 -0.43
N MET A 71 1.02 -5.96 -0.97
CA MET A 71 1.26 -5.78 -2.41
C MET A 71 2.71 -6.08 -2.79
N GLY A 72 3.57 -6.30 -1.80
CA GLY A 72 4.96 -6.64 -2.03
C GLY A 72 5.71 -5.57 -2.81
N ARG A 73 6.45 -5.99 -3.81
CA ARG A 73 7.22 -5.07 -4.66
C ARG A 73 6.42 -4.56 -5.85
N ASN A 74 5.16 -4.95 -5.96
CA ASN A 74 4.32 -4.58 -7.11
C ASN A 74 3.75 -3.18 -7.00
N VAL A 75 3.76 -2.61 -5.82
CA VAL A 75 3.27 -1.25 -5.56
C VAL A 75 4.26 -0.56 -4.62
N HIS A 76 4.63 0.67 -4.96
CA HIS A 76 5.45 1.46 -4.03
C HIS A 76 5.04 2.93 -4.06
N ILE A 77 5.38 3.64 -3.01
CA ILE A 77 5.05 5.06 -2.86
C ILE A 77 6.00 5.87 -3.73
N LEU A 78 5.43 6.67 -4.64
CA LEU A 78 6.19 7.63 -5.44
C LEU A 78 6.30 8.96 -4.72
N LYS A 79 5.20 9.45 -4.18
CA LYS A 79 5.10 10.73 -3.50
C LYS A 79 4.03 10.67 -2.41
N PRO A 80 4.13 11.45 -1.36
CA PRO A 80 5.24 12.35 -1.04
C PRO A 80 6.42 11.58 -0.42
N LYS A 81 7.59 12.19 -0.46
CA LYS A 81 8.80 11.60 0.12
C LYS A 81 8.60 11.25 1.60
N LYS A 82 7.91 12.12 2.34
CA LYS A 82 7.65 11.91 3.76
C LYS A 82 6.93 10.57 4.01
N ALA A 83 5.93 10.24 3.19
CA ALA A 83 5.21 8.98 3.33
C ALA A 83 6.10 7.78 2.98
N ALA A 84 6.92 7.92 1.93
CA ALA A 84 7.84 6.85 1.54
C ALA A 84 8.87 6.58 2.62
N VAL A 85 9.40 7.64 3.24
CA VAL A 85 10.36 7.52 4.34
C VAL A 85 9.70 6.86 5.55
N ALA A 86 8.48 7.26 5.89
CA ALA A 86 7.77 6.68 7.02
C ALA A 86 7.54 5.17 6.81
N TYR A 87 7.16 4.78 5.62
CA TYR A 87 6.97 3.35 5.30
C TYR A 87 8.29 2.58 5.35
N ARG A 88 9.36 3.14 4.78
CA ARG A 88 10.68 2.53 4.86
C ARG A 88 11.09 2.28 6.31
N ASP A 89 10.91 3.28 7.17
CA ASP A 89 11.30 3.18 8.56
C ASP A 89 10.43 2.17 9.31
N TYR A 90 9.15 2.08 8.98
CA TYR A 90 8.25 1.05 9.50
C TYR A 90 8.79 -0.35 9.19
N LEU A 91 9.20 -0.58 7.94
CA LEU A 91 9.75 -1.87 7.53
C LEU A 91 11.08 -2.17 8.23
N LYS A 92 11.95 -1.17 8.35
CA LYS A 92 13.23 -1.32 9.04
C LYS A 92 13.04 -1.69 10.50
N ASN A 93 12.07 -1.08 11.17
CA ASN A 93 11.80 -1.37 12.57
C ASN A 93 11.30 -2.80 12.77
N ILE A 94 10.47 -3.28 11.86
CA ILE A 94 10.03 -4.67 11.89
C ILE A 94 11.22 -5.61 11.65
N ALA A 95 12.06 -5.28 10.68
CA ALA A 95 13.22 -6.12 10.34
C ALA A 95 14.18 -6.27 11.52
N LYS A 96 14.27 -5.27 12.39
CA LYS A 96 15.12 -5.35 13.58
C LYS A 96 14.74 -6.51 14.51
N ASP A 97 13.46 -6.86 14.56
CA ASP A 97 12.99 -7.94 15.41
C ASP A 97 13.47 -9.31 14.93
N TYR A 98 13.92 -9.38 13.68
CA TYR A 98 14.38 -10.62 13.06
C TYR A 98 15.88 -10.65 12.86
N LYS A 99 16.60 -9.71 13.43
CA LYS A 99 18.04 -9.64 13.37
C LYS A 99 18.64 -10.84 14.10
N GLY A 100 19.54 -11.55 13.41
CA GLY A 100 20.23 -12.68 14.01
C GLY A 100 19.43 -13.99 13.98
N ILE A 101 18.30 -14.02 13.29
CA ILE A 101 17.44 -15.21 13.23
C ILE A 101 18.16 -16.41 12.60
N ASP A 102 19.14 -16.14 11.77
CA ASP A 102 19.89 -17.18 11.04
C ASP A 102 21.19 -17.62 11.75
N LYS A 103 21.38 -17.21 12.98
CA LYS A 103 22.53 -17.64 13.79
C LYS A 103 22.26 -18.96 14.47
#